data_3b0fa3f44b531b541cefdd8ec03b23bb
#
_entry.id   3b0fa3f44b531b541cefdd8ec03b23bb
#
_cell.length_a   1.000
_cell.length_b   1.000
_cell.length_c   1.000
_cell.angle_alpha   90.00
_cell.angle_beta   90.00
_cell.angle_gamma   90.00
#
_symmetry.space_group_name_H-M   'P 1'
#
loop_
_entity.id
_entity.type
_entity.pdbx_description
1 polymer ?
#
loop_
_entity_poly.entity_id
_entity_poly.type
_entity_poly.pdbx_seq_one_letter_code
_entity_poly.pdbx_strand_id
1 'polypeptide(L)'
;MKILFYSTNSNHFDGNTFKINTLPSWKNQWEQLCNIYPEHEFIIITQLPGMFLLDLENNSVKESCSKIKYFVTRKDSPYEIAELIKSYEPDIAIAVSFWVNPYDWLPINDGIIAEILQTSGIKTICHPSKTALECFDKNKTHNFLSTNKYKVPNAVYVHHELYWGERNKLEVKNNVYKEYIHHNIKNLKFPVVIKDTVGLSSCGMEVASTYNQVISFLSSKRNNSDRIIEEYIEGLQFGTEIHGTNGKYIVHNPYLFSVNKYGITSPKQSVKIGPICDKKYKIKKLKQTLKHLAKDLNLSGIAQVDLVFSNNEWYIIEINTRISGMTPMYAISQNKTIYSILTEIALNKINKAKQTYTINFKLPILTETQMNELSKEPYIKYINQLHNLNAKQEREQGYCEIILGGTKTKKELIKCLNNFFEKFPNLIEPIFAENASKLIQTLGWNK
;
A
#
# COMPACT_ATOMS: atom_id res chain seq x y z
N MET A 1 -13.74 -8.30 25.55
CA MET A 1 -14.18 -7.22 24.65
C MET A 1 -14.55 -7.82 23.31
N LYS A 2 -15.51 -7.21 22.64
CA LYS A 2 -15.92 -7.57 21.29
C LYS A 2 -15.21 -6.66 20.28
N ILE A 3 -14.33 -7.22 19.47
CA ILE A 3 -13.51 -6.49 18.48
C ILE A 3 -13.99 -6.88 17.09
N LEU A 4 -14.42 -5.90 16.32
CA LEU A 4 -14.96 -6.11 14.98
C LEU A 4 -13.98 -5.56 13.93
N PHE A 5 -13.64 -6.40 12.95
CA PHE A 5 -12.87 -6.01 11.79
C PHE A 5 -13.81 -5.82 10.61
N TYR A 6 -13.65 -4.71 9.88
CA TYR A 6 -14.47 -4.46 8.70
C TYR A 6 -13.65 -4.01 7.49
N SER A 7 -14.13 -4.35 6.32
CA SER A 7 -13.59 -3.88 5.05
C SER A 7 -14.71 -3.70 4.06
N THR A 8 -14.68 -2.60 3.33
CA THR A 8 -15.63 -2.30 2.26
C THR A 8 -14.93 -2.42 0.91
N ASN A 9 -15.66 -2.82 -0.12
CA ASN A 9 -15.15 -3.00 -1.48
C ASN A 9 -16.18 -2.61 -2.52
N SER A 10 -17.03 -1.62 -2.20
CA SER A 10 -18.16 -1.25 -3.04
C SER A 10 -17.83 -1.12 -4.53
N ASN A 11 -18.68 -1.60 -5.37
CA ASN A 11 -18.85 -1.38 -6.82
C ASN A 11 -17.79 -1.92 -7.79
N HIS A 12 -16.73 -2.63 -7.36
CA HIS A 12 -15.65 -3.00 -8.29
C HIS A 12 -15.62 -4.47 -8.67
N PHE A 13 -16.46 -5.28 -8.04
CA PHE A 13 -16.39 -6.73 -8.20
C PHE A 13 -17.65 -7.35 -8.76
N ASP A 14 -18.65 -6.54 -9.13
CA ASP A 14 -19.87 -7.03 -9.79
C ASP A 14 -19.51 -7.76 -11.09
N GLY A 15 -19.97 -9.00 -11.19
CA GLY A 15 -19.69 -9.88 -12.33
C GLY A 15 -18.30 -10.51 -12.35
N ASN A 16 -17.42 -10.23 -11.40
CA ASN A 16 -16.14 -10.87 -11.27
C ASN A 16 -16.19 -12.07 -10.31
N THR A 17 -15.40 -13.09 -10.60
CA THR A 17 -15.25 -14.28 -9.75
C THR A 17 -13.81 -14.38 -9.28
N PHE A 18 -13.62 -14.39 -7.97
CA PHE A 18 -12.29 -14.40 -7.37
C PHE A 18 -11.99 -15.71 -6.67
N LYS A 19 -10.72 -16.11 -6.81
CA LYS A 19 -10.06 -17.10 -5.97
C LYS A 19 -8.94 -16.39 -5.19
N ILE A 20 -8.97 -16.50 -3.86
CA ILE A 20 -7.96 -15.94 -2.97
C ILE A 20 -7.42 -17.05 -2.09
N ASN A 21 -6.13 -17.33 -2.22
CA ASN A 21 -5.43 -18.32 -1.43
C ASN A 21 -4.22 -17.69 -0.74
N THR A 22 -4.11 -17.93 0.55
CA THR A 22 -3.01 -17.38 1.37
C THR A 22 -2.31 -18.49 2.15
N LEU A 23 -1.01 -18.40 2.32
CA LEU A 23 -0.21 -19.24 3.19
C LEU A 23 0.64 -18.38 4.12
N PRO A 24 0.49 -18.48 5.46
CA PRO A 24 -0.57 -19.23 6.14
C PRO A 24 -1.95 -18.67 5.77
N SER A 25 -2.97 -19.53 5.71
CA SER A 25 -4.34 -19.12 5.35
C SER A 25 -4.87 -18.04 6.31
N TRP A 26 -5.82 -17.24 5.84
CA TRP A 26 -6.46 -16.25 6.72
C TRP A 26 -7.11 -16.94 7.92
N LYS A 27 -7.71 -18.12 7.71
CA LYS A 27 -8.22 -18.96 8.80
C LYS A 27 -7.16 -19.19 9.88
N ASN A 28 -5.97 -19.67 9.50
CA ASN A 28 -4.90 -19.95 10.44
C ASN A 28 -4.40 -18.68 11.16
N GLN A 29 -4.36 -17.54 10.47
CA GLN A 29 -3.97 -16.27 11.06
C GLN A 29 -5.02 -15.78 12.08
N TRP A 30 -6.31 -15.98 11.81
CA TRP A 30 -7.38 -15.71 12.76
C TRP A 30 -7.33 -16.64 13.97
N GLU A 31 -7.09 -17.95 13.77
CA GLU A 31 -6.90 -18.90 14.87
C GLU A 31 -5.74 -18.50 15.77
N GLN A 32 -4.63 -18.05 15.17
CA GLN A 32 -3.49 -17.52 15.93
C GLN A 32 -3.89 -16.30 16.75
N LEU A 33 -4.64 -15.34 16.18
CA LEU A 33 -5.14 -14.18 16.93
C LEU A 33 -6.00 -14.59 18.11
N CYS A 34 -6.97 -15.49 17.91
CA CYS A 34 -7.84 -16.00 18.98
C CYS A 34 -7.07 -16.72 20.09
N ASN A 35 -5.97 -17.38 19.75
CA ASN A 35 -5.12 -18.03 20.76
C ASN A 35 -4.27 -17.02 21.56
N ILE A 36 -3.86 -15.89 20.93
CA ILE A 36 -3.13 -14.80 21.62
C ILE A 36 -4.05 -14.01 22.55
N TYR A 37 -5.32 -13.83 22.16
CA TYR A 37 -6.31 -13.03 22.88
C TYR A 37 -7.59 -13.84 23.16
N PRO A 38 -7.52 -14.93 23.95
CA PRO A 38 -8.66 -15.81 24.18
C PRO A 38 -9.81 -15.14 24.95
N GLU A 39 -9.55 -14.01 25.61
CA GLU A 39 -10.52 -13.22 26.34
C GLU A 39 -11.34 -12.26 25.47
N HIS A 40 -11.06 -12.18 24.16
CA HIS A 40 -11.75 -11.30 23.23
C HIS A 40 -12.61 -12.11 22.25
N GLU A 41 -13.78 -11.56 21.91
CA GLU A 41 -14.61 -12.02 20.79
C GLU A 41 -14.25 -11.24 19.54
N PHE A 42 -14.02 -11.93 18.41
CA PHE A 42 -13.69 -11.33 17.14
C PHE A 42 -14.81 -11.56 16.13
N ILE A 43 -15.13 -10.48 15.37
CA ILE A 43 -16.17 -10.49 14.33
C ILE A 43 -15.58 -9.89 13.06
N ILE A 44 -15.97 -10.40 11.91
CA ILE A 44 -15.62 -9.85 10.59
C ILE A 44 -16.91 -9.42 9.88
N ILE A 45 -16.94 -8.16 9.41
CA ILE A 45 -17.95 -7.68 8.46
C ILE A 45 -17.22 -7.21 7.21
N THR A 46 -17.54 -7.79 6.07
CA THR A 46 -16.86 -7.44 4.81
C THR A 46 -17.80 -7.51 3.62
N GLN A 47 -17.43 -6.81 2.56
CA GLN A 47 -17.92 -7.05 1.20
C GLN A 47 -16.93 -7.95 0.48
N LEU A 48 -17.40 -8.71 -0.52
CA LEU A 48 -16.49 -9.50 -1.34
C LEU A 48 -15.61 -8.58 -2.22
N PRO A 49 -14.36 -8.95 -2.45
CA PRO A 49 -13.72 -10.22 -2.14
C PRO A 49 -13.15 -10.35 -0.72
N GLY A 50 -13.31 -9.38 0.18
CA GLY A 50 -12.82 -9.47 1.55
C GLY A 50 -11.29 -9.61 1.64
N MET A 51 -10.57 -8.78 0.88
CA MET A 51 -9.11 -8.76 0.83
C MET A 51 -8.51 -8.67 2.24
N PHE A 52 -7.51 -9.49 2.51
CA PHE A 52 -6.86 -9.64 3.82
C PHE A 52 -7.74 -10.15 4.96
N LEU A 53 -8.98 -10.59 4.68
CA LEU A 53 -9.89 -11.10 5.71
C LEU A 53 -10.28 -12.55 5.49
N LEU A 54 -10.54 -12.95 4.24
CA LEU A 54 -11.11 -14.24 3.87
C LEU A 54 -10.38 -14.88 2.71
N ASP A 55 -10.11 -16.19 2.79
CA ASP A 55 -9.74 -17.00 1.65
C ASP A 55 -11.00 -17.37 0.87
N LEU A 56 -10.96 -17.23 -0.46
CA LEU A 56 -12.12 -17.46 -1.32
C LEU A 56 -11.86 -18.54 -2.37
N GLU A 57 -12.91 -19.29 -2.66
CA GLU A 57 -13.01 -20.15 -3.81
C GLU A 57 -14.30 -19.79 -4.55
N ASN A 58 -14.19 -19.24 -5.77
CA ASN A 58 -15.34 -18.82 -6.59
C ASN A 58 -16.32 -17.88 -5.85
N ASN A 59 -15.80 -16.83 -5.20
CA ASN A 59 -16.55 -15.88 -4.36
C ASN A 59 -17.25 -16.49 -3.13
N SER A 60 -16.97 -17.73 -2.79
CA SER A 60 -17.41 -18.36 -1.56
C SER A 60 -16.26 -18.47 -0.59
N VAL A 61 -16.53 -18.29 0.70
CA VAL A 61 -15.50 -18.47 1.73
C VAL A 61 -15.05 -19.92 1.74
N LYS A 62 -13.78 -20.17 1.42
CA LYS A 62 -13.21 -21.51 1.30
C LYS A 62 -13.18 -22.24 2.64
N GLU A 63 -12.64 -21.55 3.63
CA GLU A 63 -12.57 -22.02 5.01
C GLU A 63 -12.61 -20.83 5.95
N SER A 64 -13.25 -20.99 7.09
CA SER A 64 -13.30 -19.96 8.14
C SER A 64 -12.83 -20.49 9.48
N CYS A 65 -12.33 -19.61 10.33
CA CYS A 65 -12.02 -19.93 11.72
C CYS A 65 -13.32 -20.13 12.51
N SER A 66 -13.51 -21.28 13.15
CA SER A 66 -14.72 -21.59 13.94
C SER A 66 -14.89 -20.67 15.16
N LYS A 67 -13.83 -20.02 15.61
CA LYS A 67 -13.83 -19.06 16.74
C LYS A 67 -14.24 -17.64 16.35
N ILE A 68 -14.48 -17.36 15.06
CA ILE A 68 -14.81 -16.03 14.55
C ILE A 68 -16.12 -16.08 13.78
N LYS A 69 -17.01 -15.15 14.06
CA LYS A 69 -18.19 -14.90 13.24
C LYS A 69 -17.82 -13.99 12.10
N TYR A 70 -18.20 -14.34 10.88
CA TYR A 70 -18.02 -13.47 9.70
C TYR A 70 -19.35 -13.26 8.99
N PHE A 71 -19.50 -12.06 8.42
CA PHE A 71 -20.68 -11.66 7.67
C PHE A 71 -20.26 -10.97 6.38
N VAL A 72 -20.73 -11.51 5.26
CA VAL A 72 -20.57 -10.90 3.96
C VAL A 72 -21.82 -10.07 3.67
N THR A 73 -21.65 -8.77 3.53
CA THR A 73 -22.75 -7.83 3.26
C THR A 73 -22.75 -7.39 1.80
N ARG A 74 -23.92 -7.00 1.29
CA ARG A 74 -24.12 -6.33 -0.01
C ARG A 74 -24.49 -4.86 0.14
N LYS A 75 -24.44 -4.34 1.36
CA LYS A 75 -24.73 -2.93 1.63
C LYS A 75 -23.57 -2.07 1.12
N ASP A 76 -23.90 -1.02 0.37
CA ASP A 76 -22.91 -0.15 -0.27
C ASP A 76 -22.74 1.19 0.44
N SER A 77 -23.79 1.65 1.12
CA SER A 77 -23.75 2.91 1.84
C SER A 77 -22.93 2.79 3.13
N PRO A 78 -22.00 3.74 3.40
CA PRO A 78 -21.28 3.77 4.66
C PRO A 78 -22.20 3.88 5.88
N TYR A 79 -23.37 4.53 5.72
CA TYR A 79 -24.39 4.64 6.78
C TYR A 79 -25.01 3.28 7.11
N GLU A 80 -25.42 2.52 6.09
CA GLU A 80 -25.99 1.19 6.29
C GLU A 80 -24.97 0.19 6.85
N ILE A 81 -23.71 0.30 6.44
CA ILE A 81 -22.63 -0.54 6.98
C ILE A 81 -22.38 -0.17 8.44
N ALA A 82 -22.36 1.12 8.78
CA ALA A 82 -22.21 1.57 10.17
C ALA A 82 -23.37 1.06 11.05
N GLU A 83 -24.63 1.13 10.60
CA GLU A 83 -25.77 0.57 11.32
C GLU A 83 -25.68 -0.95 11.49
N LEU A 84 -25.21 -1.64 10.45
CA LEU A 84 -24.96 -3.08 10.56
C LEU A 84 -23.88 -3.37 11.62
N ILE A 85 -22.76 -2.63 11.64
CA ILE A 85 -21.71 -2.79 12.64
C ILE A 85 -22.25 -2.52 14.03
N LYS A 86 -23.02 -1.44 14.23
CA LYS A 86 -23.66 -1.10 15.53
C LYS A 86 -24.54 -2.22 16.04
N SER A 87 -25.26 -2.92 15.17
CA SER A 87 -26.15 -4.03 15.57
C SER A 87 -25.43 -5.21 16.24
N TYR A 88 -24.10 -5.30 16.06
CA TYR A 88 -23.25 -6.28 16.74
C TYR A 88 -22.68 -5.77 18.07
N GLU A 89 -22.92 -4.51 18.43
CA GLU A 89 -22.45 -3.88 19.68
C GLU A 89 -20.95 -4.11 19.96
N PRO A 90 -20.04 -3.77 19.04
CA PRO A 90 -18.62 -3.95 19.28
C PRO A 90 -18.07 -2.88 20.24
N ASP A 91 -17.13 -3.27 21.10
CA ASP A 91 -16.35 -2.32 21.90
C ASP A 91 -15.37 -1.53 21.02
N ILE A 92 -14.83 -2.21 19.99
CA ILE A 92 -13.84 -1.63 19.07
C ILE A 92 -14.17 -2.10 17.64
N ALA A 93 -14.16 -1.16 16.68
CA ALA A 93 -14.23 -1.45 15.25
C ALA A 93 -12.90 -1.07 14.55
N ILE A 94 -12.35 -2.00 13.77
CA ILE A 94 -11.04 -1.86 13.10
C ILE A 94 -11.23 -1.94 11.60
N ALA A 95 -10.85 -0.90 10.87
CA ALA A 95 -10.86 -0.89 9.41
C ALA A 95 -9.68 -1.70 8.84
N VAL A 96 -9.96 -2.53 7.83
CA VAL A 96 -8.98 -3.28 7.07
C VAL A 96 -9.04 -2.80 5.62
N SER A 97 -8.91 -1.50 5.43
CA SER A 97 -8.92 -0.87 4.10
C SER A 97 -7.73 -1.35 3.28
N PHE A 98 -7.99 -1.67 2.03
CA PHE A 98 -6.98 -1.97 1.03
C PHE A 98 -7.35 -1.27 -0.27
N TRP A 99 -6.41 -1.14 -1.20
CA TRP A 99 -6.71 -0.48 -2.46
C TRP A 99 -7.60 -1.32 -3.37
N VAL A 100 -8.45 -0.65 -4.16
CA VAL A 100 -9.27 -1.25 -5.20
C VAL A 100 -9.17 -0.40 -6.47
N ASN A 101 -8.84 -1.04 -7.58
CA ASN A 101 -8.79 -0.37 -8.88
C ASN A 101 -10.21 0.09 -9.30
N PRO A 102 -10.40 1.27 -9.92
CA PRO A 102 -9.36 2.20 -10.41
C PRO A 102 -8.94 3.28 -9.39
N TYR A 103 -9.67 3.47 -8.29
CA TYR A 103 -9.43 4.55 -7.32
C TYR A 103 -9.22 4.02 -5.90
N ASP A 104 -8.29 4.62 -5.16
CA ASP A 104 -7.95 4.26 -3.78
C ASP A 104 -8.86 4.99 -2.77
N TRP A 105 -10.16 4.97 -2.97
CA TRP A 105 -11.12 5.68 -2.12
C TRP A 105 -11.71 4.88 -0.96
N LEU A 106 -11.42 3.58 -0.87
CA LEU A 106 -11.91 2.77 0.25
C LEU A 106 -11.52 3.32 1.62
N PRO A 107 -10.30 3.83 1.85
CA PRO A 107 -9.95 4.47 3.11
C PRO A 107 -10.85 5.65 3.48
N ILE A 108 -11.36 6.38 2.49
CA ILE A 108 -12.31 7.50 2.71
C ILE A 108 -13.65 6.94 3.19
N ASN A 109 -14.17 5.90 2.52
CA ASN A 109 -15.41 5.26 2.89
C ASN A 109 -15.34 4.63 4.29
N ASP A 110 -14.27 3.91 4.59
CA ASP A 110 -14.05 3.31 5.91
C ASP A 110 -13.88 4.40 6.99
N GLY A 111 -13.28 5.56 6.65
CA GLY A 111 -13.20 6.72 7.52
C GLY A 111 -14.57 7.31 7.87
N ILE A 112 -15.49 7.43 6.90
CA ILE A 112 -16.86 7.87 7.14
C ILE A 112 -17.58 6.90 8.08
N ILE A 113 -17.46 5.59 7.84
CA ILE A 113 -18.01 4.57 8.73
C ILE A 113 -17.48 4.75 10.15
N ALA A 114 -16.17 4.90 10.30
CA ALA A 114 -15.52 5.09 11.60
C ALA A 114 -16.05 6.33 12.32
N GLU A 115 -16.23 7.45 11.64
CA GLU A 115 -16.76 8.69 12.19
C GLU A 115 -18.20 8.51 12.69
N ILE A 116 -19.06 7.80 11.93
CA ILE A 116 -20.41 7.45 12.36
C ILE A 116 -20.40 6.57 13.63
N LEU A 117 -19.52 5.58 13.66
CA LEU A 117 -19.39 4.68 14.83
C LEU A 117 -18.91 5.43 16.07
N GLN A 118 -17.98 6.38 15.92
CA GLN A 118 -17.48 7.21 17.00
C GLN A 118 -18.57 8.08 17.62
N THR A 119 -19.50 8.63 16.82
CA THR A 119 -20.66 9.39 17.34
C THR A 119 -21.57 8.54 18.23
N SER A 120 -21.53 7.21 18.06
CA SER A 120 -22.27 6.24 18.88
C SER A 120 -21.43 5.68 20.05
N GLY A 121 -20.26 6.26 20.32
CA GLY A 121 -19.39 5.85 21.43
C GLY A 121 -18.52 4.60 21.15
N ILE A 122 -18.55 4.03 19.94
CA ILE A 122 -17.73 2.88 19.58
C ILE A 122 -16.31 3.37 19.25
N LYS A 123 -15.32 2.78 19.92
CA LYS A 123 -13.91 3.06 19.61
C LYS A 123 -13.55 2.54 18.23
N THR A 124 -12.85 3.32 17.43
CA THR A 124 -12.43 2.91 16.09
C THR A 124 -10.92 2.97 15.89
N ILE A 125 -10.40 2.09 15.03
CA ILE A 125 -9.07 2.16 14.45
C ILE A 125 -9.25 2.27 12.94
N CYS A 126 -9.23 3.50 12.49
CA CYS A 126 -9.36 3.89 11.09
C CYS A 126 -8.81 5.30 10.93
N HIS A 127 -8.17 5.60 9.83
CA HIS A 127 -7.77 6.98 9.52
C HIS A 127 -9.00 7.87 9.33
N PRO A 128 -8.98 9.13 9.81
CA PRO A 128 -10.08 10.06 9.54
C PRO A 128 -10.34 10.20 8.04
N SER A 129 -11.62 10.34 7.64
CA SER A 129 -11.99 10.50 6.23
C SER A 129 -11.29 11.69 5.57
N LYS A 130 -11.13 12.79 6.30
CA LYS A 130 -10.38 13.97 5.86
C LYS A 130 -8.91 13.63 5.57
N THR A 131 -8.26 12.87 6.44
CA THR A 131 -6.87 12.44 6.24
C THR A 131 -6.74 11.49 5.05
N ALA A 132 -7.69 10.55 4.92
CA ALA A 132 -7.73 9.65 3.78
C ALA A 132 -7.88 10.42 2.46
N LEU A 133 -8.77 11.42 2.40
CA LEU A 133 -8.96 12.30 1.24
C LEU A 133 -7.73 13.16 0.93
N GLU A 134 -7.04 13.67 1.96
CA GLU A 134 -5.79 14.42 1.81
C GLU A 134 -4.70 13.57 1.16
N CYS A 135 -4.58 12.31 1.58
CA CYS A 135 -3.57 11.38 1.06
C CYS A 135 -3.98 10.69 -0.26
N PHE A 136 -5.25 10.69 -0.61
CA PHE A 136 -5.79 10.14 -1.85
C PHE A 136 -5.38 10.94 -3.08
N ASP A 137 -5.38 12.27 -2.97
CA ASP A 137 -5.03 13.19 -4.04
C ASP A 137 -3.56 13.63 -3.90
N LYS A 138 -2.73 13.30 -4.90
CA LYS A 138 -1.28 13.60 -4.88
C LYS A 138 -0.97 15.08 -4.81
N ASN A 139 -1.82 15.94 -5.42
CA ASN A 139 -1.65 17.38 -5.31
C ASN A 139 -1.98 17.88 -3.90
N LYS A 140 -3.05 17.39 -3.28
CA LYS A 140 -3.37 17.73 -1.87
C LYS A 140 -2.27 17.24 -0.93
N THR A 141 -1.81 16.00 -1.09
CA THR A 141 -0.69 15.44 -0.32
C THR A 141 0.56 16.31 -0.46
N HIS A 142 0.93 16.67 -1.69
CA HIS A 142 2.09 17.51 -1.96
C HIS A 142 1.97 18.89 -1.30
N ASN A 143 0.81 19.53 -1.42
CA ASN A 143 0.54 20.86 -0.81
C ASN A 143 0.58 20.78 0.71
N PHE A 144 -0.03 19.75 1.32
CA PHE A 144 0.04 19.52 2.76
C PHE A 144 1.49 19.36 3.23
N LEU A 145 2.25 18.50 2.56
CA LEU A 145 3.65 18.24 2.91
C LEU A 145 4.53 19.48 2.77
N SER A 146 4.42 20.20 1.66
CA SER A 146 5.23 21.40 1.40
C SER A 146 4.90 22.54 2.37
N THR A 147 3.61 22.78 2.64
CA THR A 147 3.15 23.80 3.61
C THR A 147 3.66 23.51 5.01
N ASN A 148 3.70 22.24 5.41
CA ASN A 148 4.22 21.80 6.70
C ASN A 148 5.75 21.57 6.70
N LYS A 149 6.45 22.03 5.66
CA LYS A 149 7.92 21.99 5.52
C LYS A 149 8.52 20.58 5.50
N TYR A 150 7.75 19.58 5.11
CA TYR A 150 8.28 18.27 4.75
C TYR A 150 8.96 18.36 3.40
N LYS A 151 10.01 17.57 3.22
CA LYS A 151 10.76 17.60 1.97
C LYS A 151 10.06 16.78 0.90
N VAL A 152 9.67 17.46 -0.17
CA VAL A 152 8.99 16.90 -1.35
C VAL A 152 9.70 17.40 -2.62
N PRO A 153 9.51 16.78 -3.80
CA PRO A 153 9.96 17.34 -5.07
C PRO A 153 9.29 18.69 -5.34
N ASN A 154 9.92 19.60 -6.08
CA ASN A 154 9.20 20.76 -6.62
C ASN A 154 8.16 20.27 -7.64
N ALA A 155 7.00 20.92 -7.66
CA ALA A 155 5.89 20.45 -8.49
C ALA A 155 5.07 21.62 -9.09
N VAL A 156 4.39 21.32 -10.19
CA VAL A 156 3.38 22.15 -10.83
C VAL A 156 2.09 21.36 -10.96
N TYR A 157 1.01 21.86 -10.39
CA TYR A 157 -0.32 21.31 -10.56
C TYR A 157 -0.97 21.86 -11.82
N VAL A 158 -1.61 20.99 -12.60
CA VAL A 158 -2.34 21.33 -13.83
C VAL A 158 -3.80 20.92 -13.69
N HIS A 159 -4.69 21.91 -13.55
CA HIS A 159 -6.13 21.69 -13.60
C HIS A 159 -6.54 21.45 -15.05
N HIS A 160 -7.04 20.26 -15.33
CA HIS A 160 -7.33 19.79 -16.69
C HIS A 160 -8.31 20.71 -17.45
N GLU A 161 -9.46 21.02 -16.84
CA GLU A 161 -10.48 21.84 -17.51
C GLU A 161 -10.00 23.25 -17.84
N LEU A 162 -9.23 23.88 -16.93
CA LEU A 162 -8.66 25.20 -17.14
C LEU A 162 -7.57 25.18 -18.22
N TYR A 163 -6.74 24.11 -18.26
CA TYR A 163 -5.71 23.95 -19.27
C TYR A 163 -6.31 23.81 -20.68
N TRP A 164 -7.51 23.25 -20.80
CA TRP A 164 -8.26 23.12 -22.04
C TRP A 164 -9.36 24.18 -22.18
N GLY A 165 -9.29 25.29 -21.44
CA GLY A 165 -10.32 26.33 -21.39
C GLY A 165 -10.76 26.82 -22.76
N GLU A 166 -9.83 27.03 -23.70
CA GLU A 166 -10.13 27.47 -25.08
C GLU A 166 -10.88 26.43 -25.92
N ARG A 167 -10.83 25.15 -25.54
CA ARG A 167 -11.64 24.07 -26.16
C ARG A 167 -13.01 23.93 -25.52
N ASN A 168 -13.08 24.14 -24.21
CA ASN A 168 -14.25 23.86 -23.41
C ASN A 168 -15.22 25.05 -23.34
N LYS A 169 -14.71 26.27 -23.58
CA LYS A 169 -15.46 27.53 -23.52
C LYS A 169 -15.11 28.42 -24.71
N LEU A 170 -16.09 28.66 -25.59
CA LEU A 170 -15.89 29.44 -26.81
C LEU A 170 -15.49 30.91 -26.56
N GLU A 171 -15.81 31.43 -25.38
CA GLU A 171 -15.45 32.78 -24.97
C GLU A 171 -13.97 32.96 -24.63
N VAL A 172 -13.27 31.85 -24.35
CA VAL A 172 -11.84 31.88 -24.01
C VAL A 172 -11.01 31.97 -25.28
N LYS A 173 -10.62 33.19 -25.66
CA LYS A 173 -9.75 33.43 -26.82
C LYS A 173 -8.27 33.25 -26.48
N ASN A 174 -7.86 33.67 -25.28
CA ASN A 174 -6.50 33.53 -24.76
C ASN A 174 -6.55 32.78 -23.42
N ASN A 175 -5.86 31.65 -23.34
CA ASN A 175 -5.81 30.87 -22.11
C ASN A 175 -4.64 31.31 -21.21
N VAL A 176 -4.86 32.30 -20.39
CA VAL A 176 -3.85 32.85 -19.46
C VAL A 176 -3.40 31.79 -18.43
N TYR A 177 -4.30 30.88 -18.04
CA TYR A 177 -3.92 29.77 -17.14
C TYR A 177 -2.88 28.84 -17.80
N LYS A 178 -3.05 28.54 -19.06
CA LYS A 178 -2.12 27.71 -19.83
C LYS A 178 -0.73 28.36 -19.90
N GLU A 179 -0.67 29.69 -20.15
CA GLU A 179 0.59 30.43 -20.13
C GLU A 179 1.25 30.42 -18.73
N TYR A 180 0.47 30.57 -17.67
CA TYR A 180 0.95 30.44 -16.30
C TYR A 180 1.55 29.05 -16.03
N ILE A 181 0.88 27.99 -16.47
CA ILE A 181 1.39 26.60 -16.33
C ILE A 181 2.70 26.42 -17.12
N HIS A 182 2.74 26.90 -18.36
CA HIS A 182 3.95 26.82 -19.20
C HIS A 182 5.12 27.56 -18.57
N HIS A 183 4.88 28.74 -18.00
CA HIS A 183 5.91 29.51 -17.29
C HIS A 183 6.46 28.72 -16.08
N ASN A 184 5.59 28.14 -15.25
CA ASN A 184 6.03 27.39 -14.07
C ASN A 184 6.77 26.08 -14.43
N ILE A 185 6.33 25.36 -15.48
CA ILE A 185 7.02 24.16 -15.92
C ILE A 185 8.45 24.46 -16.39
N LYS A 186 8.69 25.61 -17.03
CA LYS A 186 10.05 26.03 -17.44
C LYS A 186 11.02 26.17 -16.27
N ASN A 187 10.50 26.45 -15.07
CA ASN A 187 11.31 26.63 -13.86
C ASN A 187 11.62 25.30 -13.15
N LEU A 188 11.01 24.19 -13.56
CA LEU A 188 11.31 22.86 -13.00
C LEU A 188 12.64 22.31 -13.54
N LYS A 189 13.31 21.55 -12.69
CA LYS A 189 14.52 20.81 -13.05
C LYS A 189 14.16 19.48 -13.71
N PHE A 190 14.59 19.29 -14.96
CA PHE A 190 14.35 18.07 -15.72
C PHE A 190 15.36 16.95 -15.38
N PRO A 191 14.97 15.66 -15.53
CA PRO A 191 13.65 15.18 -15.95
C PRO A 191 12.57 15.42 -14.92
N VAL A 192 11.30 15.38 -15.36
CA VAL A 192 10.12 15.48 -14.50
C VAL A 192 9.24 14.23 -14.65
N VAL A 193 8.41 13.95 -13.65
CA VAL A 193 7.41 12.88 -13.67
C VAL A 193 6.02 13.52 -13.71
N ILE A 194 5.24 13.16 -14.71
CA ILE A 194 3.85 13.57 -14.87
C ILE A 194 2.97 12.47 -14.29
N LYS A 195 2.08 12.82 -13.38
CA LYS A 195 1.20 11.86 -12.68
C LYS A 195 -0.24 12.34 -12.71
N ASP A 196 -1.19 11.40 -12.74
CA ASP A 196 -2.55 11.70 -12.33
C ASP A 196 -2.56 12.12 -10.86
N THR A 197 -3.37 13.13 -10.50
CA THR A 197 -3.54 13.51 -9.08
C THR A 197 -4.20 12.40 -8.30
N VAL A 198 -5.06 11.61 -8.95
CA VAL A 198 -5.75 10.46 -8.39
C VAL A 198 -5.41 9.22 -9.23
N GLY A 199 -4.89 8.17 -8.62
CA GLY A 199 -4.51 6.94 -9.31
C GLY A 199 -3.67 6.01 -8.45
N LEU A 200 -3.49 4.78 -8.94
CA LEU A 200 -2.85 3.67 -8.23
C LEU A 200 -1.63 3.13 -8.98
N SER A 201 -0.68 2.59 -8.21
CA SER A 201 0.35 1.66 -8.71
C SER A 201 1.15 2.17 -9.91
N SER A 202 1.51 3.44 -9.93
CA SER A 202 2.23 4.08 -11.04
C SER A 202 1.49 4.06 -12.40
N CYS A 203 0.20 3.72 -12.42
CA CYS A 203 -0.60 3.80 -13.63
C CYS A 203 -0.72 5.26 -14.10
N GLY A 204 -0.55 5.48 -15.40
CA GLY A 204 -0.67 6.84 -15.99
C GLY A 204 0.50 7.77 -15.67
N MET A 205 1.59 7.29 -15.08
CA MET A 205 2.82 8.08 -14.91
C MET A 205 3.64 8.11 -16.19
N GLU A 206 4.19 9.27 -16.50
CA GLU A 206 5.10 9.46 -17.64
C GLU A 206 6.31 10.30 -17.24
N VAL A 207 7.47 9.96 -17.76
CA VAL A 207 8.71 10.72 -17.55
C VAL A 207 8.98 11.58 -18.75
N ALA A 208 9.17 12.88 -18.54
CA ALA A 208 9.55 13.82 -19.55
C ALA A 208 10.95 14.39 -19.26
N SER A 209 11.86 14.23 -20.20
CA SER A 209 13.24 14.69 -20.08
C SER A 209 13.43 16.16 -20.49
N THR A 210 12.44 16.75 -21.14
CA THR A 210 12.48 18.13 -21.64
C THR A 210 11.13 18.83 -21.49
N TYR A 211 11.16 20.16 -21.46
CA TYR A 211 9.98 21.00 -21.49
C TYR A 211 9.04 20.65 -22.65
N ASN A 212 9.58 20.48 -23.87
CA ASN A 212 8.77 20.20 -25.05
C ASN A 212 8.02 18.86 -24.95
N GLN A 213 8.60 17.86 -24.29
CA GLN A 213 7.92 16.58 -24.04
C GLN A 213 6.72 16.76 -23.09
N VAL A 214 6.86 17.59 -22.05
CA VAL A 214 5.75 17.91 -21.15
C VAL A 214 4.63 18.61 -21.90
N ILE A 215 4.95 19.64 -22.71
CA ILE A 215 3.95 20.37 -23.48
C ILE A 215 3.27 19.46 -24.51
N SER A 216 4.02 18.59 -25.16
CA SER A 216 3.45 17.58 -26.08
C SER A 216 2.48 16.64 -25.36
N PHE A 217 2.83 16.17 -24.15
CA PHE A 217 1.92 15.36 -23.34
C PHE A 217 0.66 16.13 -22.97
N LEU A 218 0.81 17.31 -22.39
CA LEU A 218 -0.32 18.14 -21.95
C LEU A 218 -1.25 18.54 -23.09
N SER A 219 -0.72 18.65 -24.32
CA SER A 219 -1.49 18.96 -25.53
C SER A 219 -2.09 17.73 -26.21
N SER A 220 -1.84 16.53 -25.71
CA SER A 220 -2.34 15.28 -26.28
C SER A 220 -3.65 14.82 -25.62
N LYS A 221 -4.34 13.88 -26.28
CA LYS A 221 -5.54 13.22 -25.70
C LYS A 221 -5.26 12.41 -24.42
N ARG A 222 -3.98 12.13 -24.12
CA ARG A 222 -3.58 11.44 -22.88
C ARG A 222 -3.72 12.33 -21.65
N ASN A 223 -3.71 13.65 -21.83
CA ASN A 223 -4.02 14.60 -20.77
C ASN A 223 -5.55 14.73 -20.64
N ASN A 224 -6.16 13.81 -19.89
CA ASN A 224 -7.61 13.65 -19.73
C ASN A 224 -8.09 13.79 -18.27
N SER A 225 -7.20 14.22 -17.37
CA SER A 225 -7.48 14.43 -15.95
C SER A 225 -6.51 15.47 -15.38
N ASP A 226 -6.73 15.89 -14.15
CA ASP A 226 -5.82 16.75 -13.41
C ASP A 226 -4.46 16.07 -13.24
N ARG A 227 -3.37 16.86 -13.38
CA ARG A 227 -2.00 16.37 -13.31
C ARG A 227 -1.19 17.09 -12.25
N ILE A 228 -0.25 16.37 -11.67
CA ILE A 228 0.88 16.94 -10.94
C ILE A 228 2.16 16.58 -11.71
N ILE A 229 3.00 17.59 -11.95
CA ILE A 229 4.27 17.47 -12.64
C ILE A 229 5.36 17.73 -11.62
N GLU A 230 6.12 16.72 -11.25
CA GLU A 230 7.13 16.79 -10.20
C GLU A 230 8.53 16.62 -10.75
N GLU A 231 9.50 17.35 -10.19
CA GLU A 231 10.91 17.07 -10.46
C GLU A 231 11.26 15.63 -10.10
N TYR A 232 11.95 14.92 -10.98
CA TYR A 232 12.43 13.59 -10.66
C TYR A 232 13.59 13.66 -9.68
N ILE A 233 13.41 13.02 -8.54
CA ILE A 233 14.46 12.90 -7.52
C ILE A 233 15.26 11.63 -7.78
N GLU A 234 16.48 11.79 -8.30
CA GLU A 234 17.40 10.68 -8.47
C GLU A 234 17.88 10.17 -7.11
N GLY A 235 17.62 8.91 -6.80
CA GLY A 235 17.98 8.33 -5.52
C GLY A 235 17.48 6.91 -5.33
N LEU A 236 17.70 6.37 -4.15
CA LEU A 236 17.23 5.05 -3.76
C LEU A 236 15.79 5.14 -3.25
N GLN A 237 14.92 4.30 -3.77
CA GLN A 237 13.52 4.25 -3.36
C GLN A 237 13.31 3.30 -2.19
N PHE A 238 12.54 3.77 -1.24
CA PHE A 238 12.19 3.03 -0.04
C PHE A 238 10.69 3.16 0.26
N GLY A 239 10.18 2.20 1.00
CA GLY A 239 8.88 2.33 1.67
C GLY A 239 9.02 2.01 3.14
N THR A 240 8.19 2.65 3.95
CA THR A 240 8.09 2.33 5.38
C THR A 240 6.65 2.36 5.82
N GLU A 241 6.36 1.78 6.98
CA GLU A 241 5.04 1.88 7.60
C GLU A 241 5.10 2.62 8.94
N ILE A 242 4.01 3.31 9.22
CA ILE A 242 3.69 3.95 10.48
C ILE A 242 2.51 3.20 11.07
N HIS A 243 2.69 2.65 12.27
CA HIS A 243 1.65 1.94 13.02
C HIS A 243 1.30 2.74 14.27
N GLY A 244 0.03 3.01 14.50
CA GLY A 244 -0.39 3.67 15.74
C GLY A 244 -1.67 4.48 15.65
N THR A 245 -2.02 5.10 16.77
CA THR A 245 -3.18 5.96 16.94
C THR A 245 -2.96 6.93 18.09
N ASN A 246 -3.71 8.04 18.11
CA ASN A 246 -3.78 8.98 19.24
C ASN A 246 -2.39 9.44 19.74
N GLY A 247 -1.50 9.83 18.82
CA GLY A 247 -0.17 10.34 19.16
C GLY A 247 0.87 9.27 19.51
N LYS A 248 0.48 8.02 19.67
CA LYS A 248 1.38 6.88 19.92
C LYS A 248 1.69 6.17 18.61
N TYR A 249 2.85 6.46 18.03
CA TYR A 249 3.25 5.93 16.73
C TYR A 249 4.59 5.21 16.77
N ILE A 250 4.66 4.08 16.07
CA ILE A 250 5.89 3.37 15.73
C ILE A 250 6.13 3.54 14.23
N VAL A 251 7.25 4.15 13.87
CA VAL A 251 7.76 4.17 12.51
C VAL A 251 8.75 3.03 12.37
N HIS A 252 8.49 2.12 11.45
CA HIS A 252 9.33 0.96 11.18
C HIS A 252 10.60 1.33 10.43
N ASN A 253 11.57 0.42 10.36
CA ASN A 253 12.72 0.59 9.49
C ASN A 253 12.27 0.38 8.03
N PRO A 254 12.75 1.20 7.07
CA PRO A 254 12.30 1.10 5.70
C PRO A 254 12.81 -0.15 4.99
N TYR A 255 12.13 -0.51 3.92
CA TYR A 255 12.55 -1.50 2.93
C TYR A 255 13.04 -0.79 1.67
N LEU A 256 14.11 -1.30 1.07
CA LEU A 256 14.62 -0.83 -0.22
C LEU A 256 13.85 -1.52 -1.34
N PHE A 257 13.45 -0.74 -2.36
CA PHE A 257 12.74 -1.21 -3.54
C PHE A 257 13.69 -1.31 -4.74
N SER A 258 13.52 -2.36 -5.55
CA SER A 258 14.04 -2.35 -6.90
C SER A 258 13.24 -1.39 -7.75
N VAL A 259 13.93 -0.55 -8.51
CA VAL A 259 13.28 0.40 -9.42
C VAL A 259 14.05 0.46 -10.73
N ASN A 260 13.37 0.76 -11.81
CA ASN A 260 14.01 1.07 -13.08
C ASN A 260 14.67 2.46 -13.03
N LYS A 261 15.23 2.90 -14.16
CA LYS A 261 15.97 4.17 -14.26
C LYS A 261 15.23 5.38 -13.68
N TYR A 262 13.88 5.40 -13.74
CA TYR A 262 13.06 6.54 -13.30
C TYR A 262 12.12 6.19 -12.14
N GLY A 263 12.34 5.08 -11.46
CA GLY A 263 11.48 4.67 -10.36
C GLY A 263 10.10 4.14 -10.76
N ILE A 264 9.86 3.98 -12.05
CA ILE A 264 8.59 3.49 -12.60
C ILE A 264 8.71 1.99 -12.83
N THR A 265 8.61 1.23 -11.75
CA THR A 265 8.64 -0.24 -11.86
C THR A 265 7.23 -0.77 -11.66
N SER A 266 6.78 -1.62 -12.58
CA SER A 266 5.52 -2.33 -12.40
C SER A 266 5.52 -3.05 -11.05
N PRO A 267 4.45 -2.96 -10.25
CA PRO A 267 4.35 -3.72 -9.00
C PRO A 267 4.62 -5.21 -9.16
N LYS A 268 4.30 -5.77 -10.35
CA LYS A 268 4.59 -7.18 -10.70
C LYS A 268 6.08 -7.48 -10.88
N GLN A 269 6.91 -6.48 -11.06
CA GLN A 269 8.36 -6.62 -11.27
C GLN A 269 9.20 -6.10 -10.11
N SER A 270 8.57 -5.53 -9.09
CA SER A 270 9.29 -4.96 -7.95
C SER A 270 9.74 -6.03 -6.97
N VAL A 271 10.97 -5.86 -6.48
CA VAL A 271 11.53 -6.62 -5.35
C VAL A 271 11.72 -5.65 -4.20
N LYS A 272 11.37 -6.08 -2.99
CA LYS A 272 11.53 -5.28 -1.77
C LYS A 272 12.37 -6.07 -0.78
N ILE A 273 13.40 -5.45 -0.21
CA ILE A 273 14.30 -6.11 0.74
C ILE A 273 14.54 -5.25 1.98
N GLY A 274 14.52 -5.85 3.15
CA GLY A 274 14.75 -5.14 4.41
C GLY A 274 14.53 -6.00 5.65
N PRO A 275 14.40 -5.35 6.81
CA PRO A 275 14.44 -3.90 7.05
C PRO A 275 15.87 -3.32 6.96
N ILE A 276 15.97 -2.05 6.54
CA ILE A 276 17.24 -1.34 6.39
C ILE A 276 17.55 -0.57 7.68
N CYS A 277 18.72 -0.83 8.25
CA CYS A 277 19.16 -0.24 9.53
C CYS A 277 20.45 0.58 9.41
N ASP A 278 21.03 0.69 8.22
CA ASP A 278 22.35 1.28 8.01
C ASP A 278 22.36 2.78 8.34
N LYS A 279 23.35 3.20 9.11
CA LYS A 279 23.49 4.60 9.59
C LYS A 279 23.59 5.62 8.46
N LYS A 280 24.16 5.22 7.30
CA LYS A 280 24.29 6.08 6.12
C LYS A 280 22.97 6.66 5.63
N TYR A 281 21.83 5.97 5.88
CA TYR A 281 20.51 6.43 5.49
C TYR A 281 19.82 7.30 6.55
N LYS A 282 20.47 7.69 7.63
CA LYS A 282 19.93 8.60 8.66
C LYS A 282 18.55 8.18 9.19
N ILE A 283 18.31 6.87 9.36
CA ILE A 283 17.00 6.28 9.71
C ILE A 283 16.39 6.89 10.98
N LYS A 284 17.24 7.31 11.96
CA LYS A 284 16.76 7.97 13.18
C LYS A 284 16.04 9.30 12.86
N LYS A 285 16.62 10.11 11.96
CA LYS A 285 16.02 11.38 11.50
C LYS A 285 14.70 11.10 10.76
N LEU A 286 14.70 10.15 9.84
CA LEU A 286 13.49 9.73 9.12
C LEU A 286 12.35 9.38 10.09
N LYS A 287 12.63 8.53 11.09
CA LYS A 287 11.62 8.12 12.09
C LYS A 287 11.07 9.29 12.90
N GLN A 288 11.89 10.26 13.23
CA GLN A 288 11.43 11.47 13.92
C GLN A 288 10.50 12.28 13.01
N THR A 289 10.92 12.55 11.78
CA THR A 289 10.11 13.26 10.78
C THR A 289 8.76 12.60 10.56
N LEU A 290 8.75 11.27 10.33
CA LEU A 290 7.50 10.54 10.07
C LEU A 290 6.61 10.40 11.31
N LYS A 291 7.15 10.47 12.53
CA LYS A 291 6.33 10.57 13.74
C LYS A 291 5.62 11.93 13.87
N HIS A 292 6.26 13.02 13.45
CA HIS A 292 5.60 14.33 13.38
C HIS A 292 4.51 14.30 12.31
N LEU A 293 4.83 13.79 11.12
CA LEU A 293 3.85 13.61 10.04
C LEU A 293 2.61 12.84 10.49
N ALA A 294 2.81 11.73 11.23
CA ALA A 294 1.71 10.92 11.73
C ALA A 294 0.79 11.70 12.70
N LYS A 295 1.35 12.61 13.50
CA LYS A 295 0.58 13.51 14.38
C LYS A 295 -0.17 14.56 13.57
N ASP A 296 0.50 15.20 12.62
CA ASP A 296 -0.07 16.28 11.81
C ASP A 296 -1.26 15.77 10.96
N LEU A 297 -1.17 14.52 10.48
CA LEU A 297 -2.23 13.83 9.76
C LEU A 297 -3.25 13.12 10.66
N ASN A 298 -3.05 13.13 11.99
CA ASN A 298 -3.89 12.37 12.94
C ASN A 298 -4.11 10.91 12.51
N LEU A 299 -3.03 10.20 12.15
CA LEU A 299 -3.13 8.83 11.68
C LEU A 299 -3.72 7.90 12.77
N SER A 300 -4.51 6.91 12.33
CA SER A 300 -5.08 5.89 13.21
C SER A 300 -5.15 4.55 12.48
N GLY A 301 -4.21 3.66 12.75
CA GLY A 301 -4.07 2.37 12.08
C GLY A 301 -2.67 2.17 11.48
N ILE A 302 -2.64 1.66 10.26
CA ILE A 302 -1.42 1.41 9.48
C ILE A 302 -1.41 2.34 8.28
N ALA A 303 -0.31 3.07 8.07
CA ALA A 303 -0.09 3.88 6.88
C ALA A 303 1.27 3.55 6.26
N GLN A 304 1.32 3.43 4.94
CA GLN A 304 2.56 3.28 4.17
C GLN A 304 3.02 4.65 3.68
N VAL A 305 4.33 4.89 3.72
CA VAL A 305 4.97 6.09 3.18
C VAL A 305 6.04 5.68 2.17
N ASP A 306 5.89 6.14 0.94
CA ASP A 306 6.88 5.96 -0.12
C ASP A 306 7.88 7.11 -0.12
N LEU A 307 9.16 6.77 -0.23
CA LEU A 307 10.28 7.64 0.08
C LEU A 307 11.38 7.54 -0.97
N VAL A 308 12.08 8.63 -1.20
CA VAL A 308 13.37 8.63 -1.91
C VAL A 308 14.45 9.16 -0.99
N PHE A 309 15.58 8.45 -0.92
CA PHE A 309 16.79 8.94 -0.27
C PHE A 309 17.77 9.41 -1.32
N SER A 310 18.01 10.72 -1.35
CA SER A 310 18.87 11.40 -2.30
C SER A 310 19.71 12.47 -1.60
N ASN A 311 20.97 12.61 -1.97
CA ASN A 311 21.86 13.65 -1.42
C ASN A 311 21.82 13.75 0.10
N ASN A 312 21.86 12.60 0.79
CA ASN A 312 21.80 12.52 2.26
C ASN A 312 20.49 13.01 2.90
N GLU A 313 19.42 13.12 2.14
CA GLU A 313 18.11 13.59 2.61
C GLU A 313 16.98 12.67 2.16
N TRP A 314 15.89 12.70 2.94
CA TRP A 314 14.67 11.95 2.66
C TRP A 314 13.63 12.85 2.02
N TYR A 315 13.09 12.42 0.90
CA TYR A 315 11.93 13.00 0.23
C TYR A 315 10.72 12.10 0.46
N ILE A 316 9.58 12.68 0.79
CA ILE A 316 8.30 11.97 0.87
C ILE A 316 7.65 12.07 -0.51
N ILE A 317 7.25 10.93 -1.06
CA ILE A 317 6.69 10.86 -2.42
C ILE A 317 5.19 10.62 -2.38
N GLU A 318 4.73 9.70 -1.49
CA GLU A 318 3.33 9.32 -1.39
C GLU A 318 3.04 8.80 0.02
N ILE A 319 1.80 9.00 0.47
CA ILE A 319 1.30 8.47 1.74
C ILE A 319 0.03 7.69 1.45
N ASN A 320 0.02 6.42 1.81
CA ASN A 320 -1.11 5.53 1.66
C ASN A 320 -1.70 5.22 3.04
N THR A 321 -2.86 5.80 3.35
CA THR A 321 -3.54 5.68 4.66
C THR A 321 -4.35 4.39 4.74
N ARG A 322 -3.68 3.25 4.57
CA ARG A 322 -4.28 1.92 4.53
C ARG A 322 -3.26 0.81 4.66
N ILE A 323 -3.74 -0.42 4.81
CA ILE A 323 -2.95 -1.63 4.64
C ILE A 323 -2.37 -1.66 3.23
N SER A 324 -1.15 -2.15 3.11
CA SER A 324 -0.42 -2.22 1.86
C SER A 324 0.20 -3.60 1.63
N GLY A 325 0.74 -3.83 0.44
CA GLY A 325 1.54 -5.02 0.16
C GLY A 325 2.82 -5.13 1.01
N MET A 326 3.18 -4.10 1.78
CA MET A 326 4.30 -4.16 2.73
C MET A 326 3.88 -4.65 4.12
N THR A 327 2.61 -4.51 4.47
CA THR A 327 2.11 -4.88 5.81
C THR A 327 2.41 -6.33 6.18
N PRO A 328 2.24 -7.34 5.29
CA PRO A 328 2.67 -8.71 5.57
C PRO A 328 4.17 -8.83 5.86
N MET A 329 5.02 -8.05 5.17
CA MET A 329 6.47 -8.06 5.42
C MET A 329 6.79 -7.59 6.83
N TYR A 330 6.13 -6.51 7.29
CA TYR A 330 6.29 -5.99 8.65
C TYR A 330 5.73 -6.96 9.70
N ALA A 331 4.61 -7.60 9.41
CA ALA A 331 4.03 -8.62 10.28
C ALA A 331 5.02 -9.80 10.46
N ILE A 332 5.51 -10.38 9.37
CA ILE A 332 6.47 -11.48 9.38
C ILE A 332 7.79 -11.06 10.05
N SER A 333 8.30 -9.87 9.74
CA SER A 333 9.55 -9.39 10.35
C SER A 333 9.47 -9.26 11.87
N GLN A 334 8.27 -9.09 12.42
CA GLN A 334 7.98 -9.01 13.85
C GLN A 334 7.48 -10.32 14.45
N ASN A 335 7.35 -11.36 13.64
CA ASN A 335 6.71 -12.64 14.01
C ASN A 335 5.28 -12.46 14.52
N LYS A 336 4.49 -11.67 13.78
CA LYS A 336 3.09 -11.34 14.07
C LYS A 336 2.21 -11.56 12.84
N THR A 337 0.90 -11.54 13.03
CA THR A 337 -0.09 -11.40 11.96
C THR A 337 -0.49 -9.92 11.79
N ILE A 338 -1.10 -9.57 10.67
CA ILE A 338 -1.68 -8.23 10.44
C ILE A 338 -2.72 -7.93 11.52
N TYR A 339 -3.55 -8.91 11.87
CA TYR A 339 -4.61 -8.76 12.88
C TYR A 339 -4.03 -8.53 14.28
N SER A 340 -2.93 -9.22 14.63
CA SER A 340 -2.25 -8.97 15.90
C SER A 340 -1.72 -7.54 15.98
N ILE A 341 -1.15 -7.01 14.90
CA ILE A 341 -0.67 -5.62 14.85
C ILE A 341 -1.83 -4.64 15.02
N LEU A 342 -2.93 -4.83 14.30
CA LEU A 342 -4.11 -3.96 14.38
C LEU A 342 -4.76 -4.03 15.77
N THR A 343 -4.84 -5.22 16.35
CA THR A 343 -5.35 -5.42 17.72
C THR A 343 -4.44 -4.74 18.75
N GLU A 344 -3.13 -4.83 18.63
CA GLU A 344 -2.19 -4.11 19.49
C GLU A 344 -2.36 -2.60 19.39
N ILE A 345 -2.60 -2.05 18.19
CA ILE A 345 -2.92 -0.63 18.00
C ILE A 345 -4.21 -0.30 18.77
N ALA A 346 -5.25 -1.09 18.59
CA ALA A 346 -6.54 -0.90 19.22
C ALA A 346 -6.47 -0.95 20.75
N LEU A 347 -5.65 -1.83 21.29
CA LEU A 347 -5.44 -2.00 22.75
C LEU A 347 -4.37 -1.05 23.34
N ASN A 348 -3.77 -0.16 22.52
CA ASN A 348 -2.62 0.68 22.93
C ASN A 348 -1.40 -0.11 23.43
N LYS A 349 -1.24 -1.36 22.97
CA LYS A 349 -0.15 -2.28 23.36
C LYS A 349 0.98 -2.35 22.34
N ILE A 350 1.09 -1.38 21.45
CA ILE A 350 2.12 -1.38 20.41
C ILE A 350 3.51 -1.29 21.04
N ASN A 351 4.36 -2.25 20.71
CA ASN A 351 5.74 -2.31 21.17
C ASN A 351 6.72 -2.41 19.99
N LYS A 352 7.92 -1.85 20.17
CA LYS A 352 9.01 -2.07 19.23
C LYS A 352 9.46 -3.53 19.29
N ALA A 353 9.16 -4.31 18.27
CA ALA A 353 9.68 -5.65 18.13
C ALA A 353 11.06 -5.64 17.44
N LYS A 354 11.90 -6.62 17.78
CA LYS A 354 13.10 -6.90 17.02
C LYS A 354 12.70 -7.42 15.64
N GLN A 355 13.08 -6.70 14.60
CA GLN A 355 12.75 -7.08 13.23
C GLN A 355 13.75 -8.11 12.68
N THR A 356 13.22 -9.06 11.93
CA THR A 356 13.98 -10.03 11.13
C THR A 356 14.00 -9.60 9.65
N TYR A 357 14.95 -10.13 8.89
CA TYR A 357 15.12 -9.77 7.48
C TYR A 357 14.18 -10.58 6.59
N THR A 358 13.58 -9.91 5.63
CA THR A 358 12.69 -10.51 4.63
C THR A 358 12.94 -9.90 3.24
N ILE A 359 12.58 -10.65 2.22
CA ILE A 359 12.51 -10.21 0.83
C ILE A 359 11.16 -10.57 0.25
N ASN A 360 10.58 -9.67 -0.52
CA ASN A 360 9.31 -9.82 -1.18
C ASN A 360 9.45 -9.64 -2.69
N PHE A 361 8.76 -10.47 -3.44
CA PHE A 361 8.60 -10.35 -4.89
C PHE A 361 7.32 -11.05 -5.35
N LYS A 362 6.99 -10.90 -6.62
CA LYS A 362 5.79 -11.45 -7.23
C LYS A 362 6.14 -12.65 -8.09
N LEU A 363 5.23 -13.59 -8.16
CA LEU A 363 5.27 -14.75 -9.04
C LEU A 363 4.05 -14.74 -9.97
N PRO A 364 4.07 -15.48 -11.08
CA PRO A 364 2.85 -15.84 -11.80
C PRO A 364 1.85 -16.54 -10.89
N ILE A 365 0.61 -16.68 -11.36
CA ILE A 365 -0.40 -17.48 -10.64
C ILE A 365 0.09 -18.92 -10.52
N LEU A 366 0.07 -19.42 -9.29
CA LEU A 366 0.53 -20.77 -8.95
C LEU A 366 -0.63 -21.77 -8.98
N THR A 367 -0.32 -22.99 -9.37
CA THR A 367 -1.21 -24.14 -9.17
C THR A 367 -1.24 -24.54 -7.69
N GLU A 368 -2.24 -25.31 -7.28
CA GLU A 368 -2.30 -25.83 -5.90
C GLU A 368 -1.11 -26.73 -5.56
N THR A 369 -0.66 -27.52 -6.53
CA THR A 369 0.54 -28.35 -6.37
C THR A 369 1.78 -27.49 -6.09
N GLN A 370 1.98 -26.44 -6.87
CA GLN A 370 3.09 -25.51 -6.67
C GLN A 370 3.01 -24.79 -5.32
N MET A 371 1.81 -24.34 -4.92
CA MET A 371 1.61 -23.74 -3.59
C MET A 371 1.95 -24.72 -2.47
N ASN A 372 1.53 -25.97 -2.59
CA ASN A 372 1.82 -27.02 -1.62
C ASN A 372 3.31 -27.36 -1.55
N GLU A 373 4.03 -27.35 -2.68
CA GLU A 373 5.47 -27.53 -2.70
C GLU A 373 6.21 -26.36 -2.01
N LEU A 374 5.82 -25.14 -2.34
CA LEU A 374 6.39 -23.94 -1.73
C LEU A 374 6.14 -23.88 -0.22
N SER A 375 4.97 -24.31 0.24
CA SER A 375 4.61 -24.30 1.67
C SER A 375 5.49 -25.22 2.53
N LYS A 376 6.15 -26.22 1.94
CA LYS A 376 7.06 -27.12 2.65
C LYS A 376 8.40 -26.46 2.99
N GLU A 377 8.71 -25.32 2.36
CA GLU A 377 9.98 -24.63 2.55
C GLU A 377 9.92 -23.70 3.78
N PRO A 378 10.72 -23.94 4.82
CA PRO A 378 10.64 -23.19 6.08
C PRO A 378 11.03 -21.70 5.94
N TYR A 379 11.72 -21.34 4.87
CA TYR A 379 12.10 -19.96 4.57
C TYR A 379 11.02 -19.19 3.79
N ILE A 380 9.99 -19.86 3.27
CA ILE A 380 8.81 -19.21 2.69
C ILE A 380 7.85 -18.91 3.83
N LYS A 381 7.63 -17.64 4.09
CA LYS A 381 6.85 -17.18 5.23
C LYS A 381 5.44 -16.73 4.87
N TYR A 382 5.23 -16.39 3.61
CA TYR A 382 3.96 -15.88 3.16
C TYR A 382 3.79 -16.08 1.66
N ILE A 383 2.61 -16.50 1.27
CA ILE A 383 2.14 -16.49 -0.11
C ILE A 383 0.74 -15.90 -0.08
N ASN A 384 0.47 -14.95 -0.97
CA ASN A 384 -0.89 -14.44 -1.19
C ASN A 384 -1.16 -14.42 -2.68
N GLN A 385 -2.18 -15.17 -3.08
CA GLN A 385 -2.58 -15.28 -4.47
C GLN A 385 -4.00 -14.75 -4.66
N LEU A 386 -4.12 -13.74 -5.51
CA LEU A 386 -5.38 -13.22 -5.99
C LEU A 386 -5.52 -13.58 -7.47
N HIS A 387 -6.58 -14.28 -7.83
CA HIS A 387 -6.89 -14.65 -9.19
C HIS A 387 -8.33 -14.27 -9.53
N ASN A 388 -8.52 -13.43 -10.56
CA ASN A 388 -9.82 -13.12 -11.13
C ASN A 388 -10.12 -14.16 -12.23
N LEU A 389 -11.04 -15.06 -11.96
CA LEU A 389 -11.37 -16.18 -12.85
C LEU A 389 -12.12 -15.75 -14.12
N ASN A 390 -12.72 -14.57 -14.12
CA ASN A 390 -13.42 -14.00 -15.29
C ASN A 390 -12.53 -13.13 -16.17
N ALA A 391 -11.27 -12.90 -15.76
CA ALA A 391 -10.35 -12.12 -16.56
C ALA A 391 -10.08 -12.82 -17.89
N LYS A 392 -10.35 -12.13 -18.98
CA LYS A 392 -10.03 -12.60 -20.35
C LYS A 392 -8.64 -12.11 -20.71
N GLN A 393 -7.79 -13.02 -21.22
CA GLN A 393 -6.46 -12.75 -21.78
C GLN A 393 -5.35 -12.51 -20.73
N GLU A 394 -4.12 -12.29 -21.23
CA GLU A 394 -2.86 -12.03 -20.52
C GLU A 394 -2.88 -10.84 -19.52
N ARG A 395 -3.95 -10.08 -19.49
CA ARG A 395 -4.19 -9.01 -18.53
C ARG A 395 -4.92 -9.50 -17.28
N GLU A 396 -4.90 -10.78 -17.04
CA GLU A 396 -5.44 -11.30 -15.79
C GLU A 396 -4.88 -10.50 -14.62
N GLN A 397 -5.79 -9.94 -13.84
CA GLN A 397 -5.41 -9.09 -12.71
C GLN A 397 -4.95 -9.91 -11.50
N GLY A 398 -4.72 -11.19 -11.71
CA GLY A 398 -4.20 -12.09 -10.70
C GLY A 398 -2.69 -12.05 -10.60
N TYR A 399 -2.17 -12.24 -9.42
CA TYR A 399 -0.76 -12.44 -9.13
C TYR A 399 -0.58 -13.23 -7.85
N CYS A 400 0.60 -13.80 -7.70
CA CYS A 400 1.05 -14.42 -6.47
C CYS A 400 2.15 -13.57 -5.84
N GLU A 401 1.96 -13.14 -4.60
CA GLU A 401 2.97 -12.44 -3.81
C GLU A 401 3.64 -13.42 -2.85
N ILE A 402 4.97 -13.39 -2.81
CA ILE A 402 5.75 -14.27 -1.94
C ILE A 402 6.68 -13.45 -1.04
N ILE A 403 6.82 -13.88 0.22
CA ILE A 403 7.79 -13.31 1.16
C ILE A 403 8.66 -14.44 1.70
N LEU A 404 9.97 -14.29 1.48
CA LEU A 404 10.99 -15.17 2.02
C LEU A 404 11.66 -14.54 3.23
N GLY A 405 12.18 -15.35 4.13
CA GLY A 405 13.07 -14.93 5.19
C GLY A 405 12.51 -15.13 6.59
N GLY A 406 12.29 -14.04 7.34
CA GLY A 406 12.11 -14.09 8.78
C GLY A 406 13.45 -14.45 9.49
N THR A 407 14.57 -14.11 8.85
CA THR A 407 15.92 -14.51 9.28
C THR A 407 16.55 -13.47 10.23
N LYS A 408 17.44 -13.93 11.09
CA LYS A 408 18.12 -13.04 12.06
C LYS A 408 19.24 -12.24 11.41
N THR A 409 19.83 -12.76 10.34
CA THR A 409 20.97 -12.17 9.65
C THR A 409 20.71 -11.98 8.15
N LYS A 410 21.41 -11.00 7.56
CA LYS A 410 21.42 -10.73 6.12
C LYS A 410 21.94 -11.94 5.32
N LYS A 411 22.96 -12.61 5.83
CA LYS A 411 23.58 -13.78 5.20
C LYS A 411 22.58 -14.95 5.10
N GLU A 412 21.80 -15.19 6.15
CA GLU A 412 20.75 -16.20 6.12
C GLU A 412 19.66 -15.86 5.10
N LEU A 413 19.26 -14.57 4.96
CA LEU A 413 18.30 -14.14 3.97
C LEU A 413 18.79 -14.43 2.54
N ILE A 414 20.05 -14.11 2.26
CA ILE A 414 20.66 -14.37 0.94
C ILE A 414 20.68 -15.87 0.67
N LYS A 415 21.00 -16.69 1.68
CA LYS A 415 20.95 -18.15 1.54
C LYS A 415 19.52 -18.63 1.21
N CYS A 416 18.50 -18.10 1.89
CA CYS A 416 17.11 -18.45 1.56
C CYS A 416 16.76 -18.09 0.12
N LEU A 417 17.19 -16.93 -0.36
CA LEU A 417 16.94 -16.48 -1.72
C LEU A 417 17.62 -17.40 -2.76
N ASN A 418 18.89 -17.74 -2.53
CA ASN A 418 19.63 -18.63 -3.43
C ASN A 418 19.00 -20.04 -3.47
N ASN A 419 18.65 -20.59 -2.31
CA ASN A 419 17.95 -21.88 -2.22
C ASN A 419 16.63 -21.84 -2.99
N PHE A 420 15.89 -20.73 -2.93
CA PHE A 420 14.65 -20.57 -3.68
C PHE A 420 14.92 -20.56 -5.18
N PHE A 421 15.92 -19.85 -5.65
CA PHE A 421 16.28 -19.79 -7.08
C PHE A 421 16.76 -21.13 -7.61
N GLU A 422 17.52 -21.88 -6.82
CA GLU A 422 18.00 -23.22 -7.19
C GLU A 422 16.84 -24.26 -7.25
N LYS A 423 15.93 -24.20 -6.27
CA LYS A 423 14.87 -25.19 -6.14
C LYS A 423 13.66 -24.95 -7.05
N PHE A 424 13.37 -23.70 -7.35
CA PHE A 424 12.20 -23.29 -8.13
C PHE A 424 12.54 -22.42 -9.35
N PRO A 425 13.50 -22.82 -10.20
CA PRO A 425 13.97 -21.97 -11.31
C PRO A 425 12.87 -21.65 -12.32
N ASN A 426 11.88 -22.54 -12.49
CA ASN A 426 10.78 -22.37 -13.44
C ASN A 426 9.67 -21.42 -12.94
N LEU A 427 9.69 -21.01 -11.68
CA LEU A 427 8.73 -20.07 -11.10
C LEU A 427 9.24 -18.63 -11.12
N ILE A 428 10.49 -18.42 -11.50
CA ILE A 428 11.16 -17.13 -11.35
C ILE A 428 11.41 -16.53 -12.73
N GLU A 429 10.84 -15.36 -12.94
CA GLU A 429 11.23 -14.56 -14.09
C GLU A 429 12.67 -14.02 -13.85
N PRO A 430 13.56 -14.08 -14.86
CA PRO A 430 14.96 -13.64 -14.73
C PRO A 430 15.12 -12.22 -14.17
N ILE A 431 14.16 -11.34 -14.46
CA ILE A 431 14.15 -9.96 -13.96
C ILE A 431 14.13 -9.87 -12.43
N PHE A 432 13.47 -10.80 -11.73
CA PHE A 432 13.44 -10.81 -10.26
C PHE A 432 14.80 -11.18 -9.67
N ALA A 433 15.46 -12.20 -10.24
CA ALA A 433 16.80 -12.59 -9.81
C ALA A 433 17.80 -11.46 -10.01
N GLU A 434 17.72 -10.76 -11.14
CA GLU A 434 18.55 -9.59 -11.44
C GLU A 434 18.27 -8.44 -10.45
N ASN A 435 17.01 -8.08 -10.24
CA ASN A 435 16.62 -7.03 -9.33
C ASN A 435 17.03 -7.34 -7.89
N ALA A 436 16.84 -8.56 -7.41
CA ALA A 436 17.27 -8.99 -6.09
C ALA A 436 18.79 -8.88 -5.93
N SER A 437 19.55 -9.33 -6.93
CA SER A 437 21.01 -9.24 -6.94
C SER A 437 21.49 -7.78 -6.91
N LYS A 438 20.89 -6.90 -7.68
CA LYS A 438 21.20 -5.46 -7.68
C LYS A 438 20.92 -4.81 -6.31
N LEU A 439 19.79 -5.15 -5.67
CA LEU A 439 19.49 -4.64 -4.32
C LEU A 439 20.51 -5.11 -3.29
N ILE A 440 20.88 -6.38 -3.30
CA ILE A 440 21.89 -6.95 -2.39
C ILE A 440 23.25 -6.25 -2.56
N GLN A 441 23.66 -6.01 -3.80
CA GLN A 441 24.89 -5.27 -4.12
C GLN A 441 24.81 -3.82 -3.62
N THR A 442 23.72 -3.11 -3.90
CA THR A 442 23.49 -1.72 -3.46
C THR A 442 23.58 -1.56 -1.95
N LEU A 443 23.09 -2.56 -1.22
CA LEU A 443 23.16 -2.60 0.24
C LEU A 443 24.56 -3.02 0.77
N GLY A 444 25.42 -3.57 -0.06
CA GLY A 444 26.70 -4.13 0.35
C GLY A 444 26.55 -5.39 1.23
N TRP A 445 25.45 -6.12 1.06
CA TRP A 445 25.14 -7.30 1.88
C TRP A 445 25.93 -8.55 1.48
N ASN A 446 26.61 -8.52 0.35
CA ASN A 446 27.51 -9.59 -0.12
C ASN A 446 28.88 -9.60 0.56
N LYS A 447 29.18 -8.64 1.44
CA LYS A 447 30.48 -8.49 2.10
C LYS A 447 30.48 -9.03 3.53
#